data_7b468572f91ae0ad4c959e5845015162
#
_entry.id   7b468572f91ae0ad4c959e5845015162
#
_cell.length_a   1.000
_cell.length_b   1.000
_cell.length_c   1.000
_cell.angle_alpha   90.00
_cell.angle_beta   90.00
_cell.angle_gamma   90.00
#
_symmetry.space_group_name_H-M   'P 1'
#
loop_
_entity.id
_entity.type
_entity.pdbx_description
1 polymer ?
#
loop_
_entity_poly.entity_id
_entity_poly.type
_entity_poly.pdbx_seq_one_letter_code
_entity_poly.pdbx_strand_id
1 'polypeptide(L)'
;MRAEHTIFVCTTCGSKWEGGKRVGESGGEILLKHLQAHYPHWELNTEFRIQPVECMSACDRSCVVSFASHDKYTYLFGDLSPELSPAEVEGIFQCAGKYYAHPQGLLPWGERPEPLKKGILARIPAVPTPLQINCTEAKICN
;
A
#
# COMPACT_ATOMS: atom_id res chain seq x y z
N MET A 1 -0.39 16.77 -14.17
CA MET A 1 -0.75 16.66 -12.76
C MET A 1 0.09 15.62 -12.07
N ARG A 2 0.56 15.94 -10.89
CA ARG A 2 1.40 15.03 -10.15
C ARG A 2 0.55 14.14 -9.25
N ALA A 3 0.78 12.83 -9.31
CA ALA A 3 0.09 11.90 -8.42
C ALA A 3 0.55 12.14 -6.98
N GLU A 4 -0.39 12.32 -6.08
CA GLU A 4 -0.09 12.55 -4.67
C GLU A 4 -0.29 11.32 -3.80
N HIS A 5 -0.95 10.32 -4.35
CA HIS A 5 -1.20 9.06 -3.64
C HIS A 5 -0.36 7.96 -4.26
N THR A 6 0.09 7.04 -3.45
CA THR A 6 0.96 5.98 -3.93
C THR A 6 0.52 4.63 -3.38
N ILE A 7 0.55 3.64 -4.25
CA ILE A 7 0.46 2.23 -3.86
C ILE A 7 1.87 1.68 -3.97
N PHE A 8 2.50 1.38 -2.84
CA PHE A 8 3.81 0.74 -2.83
C PHE A 8 3.64 -0.77 -2.90
N VAL A 9 4.47 -1.43 -3.66
CA VAL A 9 4.45 -2.89 -3.80
C VAL A 9 5.84 -3.42 -3.53
N CYS A 10 5.94 -4.34 -2.56
CA CYS A 10 7.22 -4.96 -2.22
C CYS A 10 7.60 -5.99 -3.27
N THR A 11 8.69 -5.77 -3.98
CA THR A 11 9.06 -6.64 -5.10
C THR A 11 9.86 -7.87 -4.70
N THR A 12 10.44 -7.92 -3.51
CA THR A 12 11.18 -9.10 -3.06
C THR A 12 10.36 -10.07 -2.23
N CYS A 13 9.13 -9.67 -1.85
CA CYS A 13 8.24 -10.54 -1.08
C CYS A 13 7.97 -11.84 -1.83
N GLY A 14 8.04 -12.97 -1.11
CA GLY A 14 7.77 -14.26 -1.71
C GLY A 14 8.85 -14.73 -2.68
N SER A 15 10.08 -14.27 -2.51
CA SER A 15 11.20 -14.73 -3.32
C SER A 15 11.50 -16.19 -3.06
N LYS A 16 11.89 -16.91 -4.10
CA LYS A 16 12.32 -18.30 -4.01
C LYS A 16 13.83 -18.36 -4.17
N TRP A 17 14.46 -19.18 -3.35
CA TRP A 17 15.92 -19.29 -3.32
C TRP A 17 16.35 -20.71 -3.57
N GLU A 18 17.39 -20.87 -4.40
CA GLU A 18 18.03 -22.15 -4.66
C GLU A 18 19.53 -21.93 -4.71
N GLY A 19 20.27 -22.71 -3.90
CA GLY A 19 21.72 -22.60 -3.85
C GLY A 19 22.22 -21.21 -3.49
N GLY A 20 21.48 -20.50 -2.63
CA GLY A 20 21.85 -19.16 -2.21
C GLY A 20 21.52 -18.05 -3.20
N LYS A 21 20.85 -18.40 -4.31
CA LYS A 21 20.47 -17.42 -5.33
C LYS A 21 18.96 -17.36 -5.48
N ARG A 22 18.44 -16.17 -5.72
CA ARG A 22 17.02 -16.00 -6.00
C ARG A 22 16.72 -16.51 -7.41
N VAL A 23 15.69 -17.32 -7.53
CA VAL A 23 15.29 -17.91 -8.81
C VAL A 23 13.86 -17.51 -9.17
N GLY A 24 13.65 -17.24 -10.46
CA GLY A 24 12.34 -16.89 -10.98
C GLY A 24 11.81 -15.57 -10.46
N GLU A 25 10.55 -15.31 -10.75
CA GLU A 25 9.88 -14.11 -10.24
C GLU A 25 9.44 -14.32 -8.81
N SER A 26 9.56 -13.27 -7.99
CA SER A 26 9.04 -13.29 -6.64
C SER A 26 7.51 -13.14 -6.68
N GLY A 27 6.85 -13.52 -5.58
CA GLY A 27 5.42 -13.25 -5.43
C GLY A 27 5.10 -11.77 -5.60
N GLY A 28 5.95 -10.90 -5.05
CA GLY A 28 5.77 -9.45 -5.17
C GLY A 28 5.84 -8.96 -6.61
N GLU A 29 6.75 -9.51 -7.40
CA GLU A 29 6.85 -9.15 -8.81
C GLU A 29 5.60 -9.59 -9.58
N ILE A 30 5.08 -10.78 -9.28
CA ILE A 30 3.85 -11.27 -9.90
C ILE A 30 2.67 -10.38 -9.52
N LEU A 31 2.55 -10.06 -8.24
CA LEU A 31 1.48 -9.17 -7.77
C LEU A 31 1.57 -7.80 -8.46
N LEU A 32 2.78 -7.26 -8.54
CA LEU A 32 3.02 -5.98 -9.21
C LEU A 32 2.50 -5.99 -10.65
N LYS A 33 2.76 -7.07 -11.37
CA LYS A 33 2.29 -7.20 -12.76
C LYS A 33 0.77 -7.17 -12.84
N HIS A 34 0.09 -7.84 -11.92
CA HIS A 34 -1.38 -7.82 -11.89
C HIS A 34 -1.91 -6.42 -11.62
N LEU A 35 -1.30 -5.71 -10.69
CA LEU A 35 -1.72 -4.35 -10.39
C LEU A 35 -1.43 -3.41 -11.55
N GLN A 36 -0.28 -3.53 -12.18
CA GLN A 36 0.08 -2.69 -13.31
C GLN A 36 -0.83 -2.95 -14.53
N ALA A 37 -1.30 -4.18 -14.69
CA ALA A 37 -2.20 -4.50 -15.80
C ALA A 37 -3.58 -3.83 -15.62
N HIS A 38 -4.04 -3.70 -14.39
CA HIS A 38 -5.33 -3.06 -14.10
C HIS A 38 -5.24 -1.54 -14.08
N TYR A 39 -4.10 -1.01 -13.68
CA TYR A 39 -3.89 0.41 -13.42
C TYR A 39 -4.35 1.34 -14.56
N PRO A 40 -4.03 1.07 -15.85
CA PRO A 40 -4.46 1.98 -16.93
C PRO A 40 -5.97 2.07 -17.09
N HIS A 41 -6.71 1.07 -16.61
CA HIS A 41 -8.17 1.04 -16.73
C HIS A 41 -8.88 1.60 -15.49
N TRP A 42 -8.12 2.03 -14.51
CA TRP A 42 -8.65 2.56 -13.25
C TRP A 42 -8.88 4.06 -13.37
N GLU A 43 -10.04 4.52 -12.95
CA GLU A 43 -10.41 5.94 -13.08
C GLU A 43 -9.53 6.89 -12.28
N LEU A 44 -8.86 6.41 -11.24
CA LEU A 44 -7.97 7.23 -10.40
C LEU A 44 -6.50 7.09 -10.76
N ASN A 45 -6.20 6.57 -11.95
CA ASN A 45 -4.81 6.35 -12.33
C ASN A 45 -3.98 7.63 -12.44
N THR A 46 -4.62 8.79 -12.58
CA THR A 46 -3.91 10.06 -12.57
C THR A 46 -3.63 10.58 -11.16
N GLU A 47 -4.38 10.07 -10.18
CA GLU A 47 -4.24 10.50 -8.78
C GLU A 47 -3.32 9.60 -7.98
N PHE A 48 -3.00 8.43 -8.49
CA PHE A 48 -2.14 7.47 -7.84
C PHE A 48 -0.98 7.08 -8.73
N ARG A 49 0.11 6.68 -8.10
CA ARG A 49 1.16 5.94 -8.79
C ARG A 49 1.30 4.58 -8.14
N ILE A 50 1.78 3.62 -8.91
CA ILE A 50 2.20 2.34 -8.35
C ILE A 50 3.73 2.39 -8.33
N GLN A 51 4.30 2.24 -7.14
CA GLN A 51 5.74 2.38 -6.94
C GLN A 51 6.30 1.07 -6.42
N PRO A 52 7.13 0.37 -7.21
CA PRO A 52 7.82 -0.81 -6.68
C PRO A 52 8.83 -0.41 -5.63
N VAL A 53 8.92 -1.20 -4.57
CA VAL A 53 9.88 -1.02 -3.49
C VAL A 53 10.60 -2.34 -3.30
N GLU A 54 11.91 -2.30 -3.17
CA GLU A 54 12.68 -3.53 -3.06
C GLU A 54 12.30 -4.35 -1.82
N CYS A 55 12.12 -3.68 -0.69
CA CYS A 55 11.75 -4.39 0.55
C CYS A 55 11.04 -3.44 1.50
N MET A 56 9.96 -3.94 2.14
CA MET A 56 9.28 -3.21 3.21
C MET A 56 9.38 -3.93 4.54
N SER A 57 10.37 -4.82 4.68
CA SER A 57 10.68 -5.52 5.93
C SER A 57 9.53 -6.34 6.53
N ALA A 58 8.63 -6.81 5.70
CA ALA A 58 7.50 -7.63 6.12
C ALA A 58 7.50 -8.97 5.40
N CYS A 59 8.68 -9.53 5.18
CA CYS A 59 8.86 -10.75 4.38
C CYS A 59 8.09 -11.95 4.93
N ASP A 60 7.88 -12.02 6.23
CA ASP A 60 7.10 -13.11 6.85
C ASP A 60 5.62 -13.03 6.53
N ARG A 61 5.19 -11.90 6.02
CA ARG A 61 3.78 -11.63 5.73
C ARG A 61 3.56 -11.26 4.26
N SER A 62 4.38 -11.84 3.38
CA SER A 62 4.30 -11.57 1.95
C SER A 62 2.96 -12.07 1.36
N CYS A 63 2.39 -11.44 0.32
CA CYS A 63 2.96 -10.25 -0.32
C CYS A 63 2.43 -8.99 0.33
N VAL A 64 3.16 -7.90 0.16
CA VAL A 64 2.90 -6.66 0.89
C VAL A 64 2.66 -5.49 -0.05
N VAL A 65 1.60 -4.73 0.22
CA VAL A 65 1.33 -3.46 -0.45
C VAL A 65 1.08 -2.40 0.61
N SER A 66 1.24 -1.15 0.23
CA SER A 66 1.01 -0.02 1.11
C SER A 66 0.27 1.09 0.37
N PHE A 67 -0.65 1.74 1.07
CA PHE A 67 -1.28 2.97 0.58
C PHE A 67 -0.70 4.12 1.37
N ALA A 68 -0.20 5.12 0.68
CA ALA A 68 0.41 6.29 1.31
C ALA A 68 0.07 7.56 0.56
N SER A 69 -0.03 8.65 1.30
CA SER A 69 -0.21 9.98 0.74
C SER A 69 0.21 11.01 1.78
N HIS A 70 0.46 12.22 1.32
CA HIS A 70 0.75 13.34 2.22
C HIS A 70 -0.47 13.58 3.12
N ASP A 71 -0.22 13.84 4.39
CA ASP A 71 -1.24 14.18 5.38
C ASP A 71 -2.29 13.11 5.63
N LYS A 72 -2.03 11.88 5.22
CA LYS A 72 -2.94 10.75 5.45
C LYS A 72 -2.22 9.62 6.17
N TYR A 73 -2.99 8.75 6.81
CA TYR A 73 -2.44 7.54 7.38
C TYR A 73 -1.80 6.69 6.28
N THR A 74 -0.74 6.00 6.63
CA THR A 74 -0.12 5.01 5.74
C THR A 74 -0.57 3.63 6.21
N TYR A 75 -1.15 2.86 5.30
CA TYR A 75 -1.54 1.49 5.58
C TYR A 75 -0.51 0.54 5.01
N LEU A 76 -0.24 -0.53 5.76
CA LEU A 76 0.62 -1.61 5.30
C LEU A 76 -0.19 -2.89 5.38
N PHE A 77 -0.40 -3.53 4.24
CA PHE A 77 -1.15 -4.78 4.14
C PHE A 77 -0.22 -5.90 3.71
N GLY A 78 -0.34 -7.03 4.38
CA GLY A 78 0.43 -8.22 4.03
C GLY A 78 -0.47 -9.40 3.76
N ASP A 79 0.14 -10.57 3.66
CA ASP A 79 -0.56 -11.84 3.43
C ASP A 79 -1.36 -11.86 2.14
N LEU A 80 -1.00 -11.02 1.16
CA LEU A 80 -1.67 -11.02 -0.13
C LEU A 80 -1.14 -12.14 -1.00
N SER A 81 -2.04 -12.84 -1.67
CA SER A 81 -1.65 -13.83 -2.65
C SER A 81 -1.06 -13.13 -3.88
N PRO A 82 0.04 -13.62 -4.45
CA PRO A 82 0.51 -13.09 -5.72
C PRO A 82 -0.44 -13.42 -6.86
N GLU A 83 -1.25 -14.48 -6.71
CA GLU A 83 -2.17 -14.96 -7.72
C GLU A 83 -3.59 -14.48 -7.45
N LEU A 84 -3.79 -13.18 -7.39
CA LEU A 84 -5.11 -12.61 -7.15
C LEU A 84 -5.99 -12.75 -8.40
N SER A 85 -7.27 -13.04 -8.15
CA SER A 85 -8.27 -13.02 -9.24
C SER A 85 -8.49 -11.57 -9.70
N PRO A 86 -9.01 -11.38 -10.93
CA PRO A 86 -9.35 -10.02 -11.39
C PRO A 86 -10.28 -9.28 -10.43
N ALA A 87 -11.23 -9.98 -9.82
CA ALA A 87 -12.15 -9.36 -8.86
C ALA A 87 -11.40 -8.88 -7.60
N GLU A 88 -10.43 -9.67 -7.14
CA GLU A 88 -9.63 -9.28 -5.97
C GLU A 88 -8.73 -8.10 -6.26
N VAL A 89 -8.14 -8.06 -7.46
CA VAL A 89 -7.33 -6.93 -7.90
C VAL A 89 -8.19 -5.67 -7.95
N GLU A 90 -9.39 -5.77 -8.53
CA GLU A 90 -10.31 -4.65 -8.57
C GLU A 90 -10.69 -4.19 -7.17
N GLY A 91 -10.88 -5.13 -6.25
CA GLY A 91 -11.17 -4.82 -4.85
C GLY A 91 -10.07 -3.99 -4.20
N ILE A 92 -8.81 -4.28 -4.49
CA ILE A 92 -7.69 -3.50 -3.97
C ILE A 92 -7.77 -2.06 -4.49
N PHE A 93 -8.04 -1.88 -5.77
CA PHE A 93 -8.16 -0.54 -6.35
C PHE A 93 -9.39 0.21 -5.83
N GLN A 94 -10.49 -0.50 -5.59
CA GLN A 94 -11.66 0.12 -4.96
C GLN A 94 -11.34 0.59 -3.55
N CYS A 95 -10.59 -0.20 -2.82
CA CYS A 95 -10.15 0.18 -1.48
C CYS A 95 -9.24 1.40 -1.52
N ALA A 96 -8.33 1.46 -2.49
CA ALA A 96 -7.49 2.63 -2.70
C ALA A 96 -8.33 3.87 -3.00
N GLY A 97 -9.43 3.68 -3.75
CA GLY A 97 -10.37 4.77 -4.02
C GLY A 97 -11.03 5.31 -2.77
N LYS A 98 -11.39 4.43 -1.84
CA LYS A 98 -11.94 4.85 -0.55
C LYS A 98 -10.90 5.58 0.28
N TYR A 99 -9.68 5.10 0.24
CA TYR A 99 -8.54 5.76 0.89
C TYR A 99 -8.38 7.19 0.33
N TYR A 100 -8.45 7.31 -0.98
CA TYR A 100 -8.35 8.60 -1.66
C TYR A 100 -9.46 9.55 -1.22
N ALA A 101 -10.68 9.05 -1.13
CA ALA A 101 -11.85 9.87 -0.81
C ALA A 101 -11.89 10.34 0.65
N HIS A 102 -11.25 9.60 1.56
CA HIS A 102 -11.27 9.96 2.98
C HIS A 102 -10.20 11.00 3.28
N PRO A 103 -10.55 12.11 3.98
CA PRO A 103 -9.57 13.18 4.25
C PRO A 103 -8.31 12.72 4.96
N GLN A 104 -8.41 11.72 5.83
CA GLN A 104 -7.28 11.18 6.57
C GLN A 104 -6.83 9.81 6.06
N GLY A 105 -7.48 9.31 5.00
CA GLY A 105 -7.16 8.02 4.43
C GLY A 105 -7.58 6.84 5.29
N LEU A 106 -8.52 7.01 6.19
CA LEU A 106 -8.95 5.91 7.05
C LEU A 106 -9.84 4.92 6.30
N LEU A 107 -9.63 3.64 6.59
CA LEU A 107 -10.34 2.55 5.94
C LEU A 107 -11.00 1.68 7.00
N PRO A 108 -12.29 1.92 7.31
CA PRO A 108 -13.01 1.06 8.25
C PRO A 108 -12.96 -0.39 7.82
N TRP A 109 -12.84 -1.29 8.80
CA TRP A 109 -12.67 -2.71 8.51
C TRP A 109 -13.77 -3.27 7.59
N GLY A 110 -15.01 -2.89 7.84
CA GLY A 110 -16.14 -3.39 7.06
C GLY A 110 -16.17 -2.94 5.61
N GLU A 111 -15.41 -1.92 5.28
CA GLU A 111 -15.36 -1.38 3.92
C GLU A 111 -14.19 -1.91 3.10
N ARG A 112 -13.37 -2.77 3.69
CA ARG A 112 -12.22 -3.34 2.98
C ARG A 112 -12.64 -4.62 2.25
N PRO A 113 -12.05 -4.89 1.08
CA PRO A 113 -12.25 -6.19 0.43
C PRO A 113 -11.56 -7.28 1.23
N GLU A 114 -11.99 -8.53 1.02
CA GLU A 114 -11.45 -9.67 1.77
C GLU A 114 -9.93 -9.72 1.84
N PRO A 115 -9.19 -9.52 0.74
CA PRO A 115 -7.73 -9.58 0.83
C PRO A 115 -7.11 -8.59 1.79
N LEU A 116 -7.78 -7.47 2.06
CA LEU A 116 -7.25 -6.42 2.91
C LEU A 116 -7.86 -6.38 4.31
N LYS A 117 -8.76 -7.31 4.63
CA LYS A 117 -9.37 -7.35 5.96
C LYS A 117 -8.47 -7.97 6.99
N LYS A 118 -7.87 -9.10 6.66
CA LYS A 118 -7.09 -9.89 7.62
C LYS A 118 -5.62 -9.56 7.64
N GLY A 119 -5.12 -8.96 6.58
CA GLY A 119 -3.70 -8.79 6.38
C GLY A 119 -3.14 -7.45 6.79
N ILE A 120 -3.88 -6.66 7.56
CA ILE A 120 -3.35 -5.36 7.97
C ILE A 120 -2.19 -5.57 8.95
N LEU A 121 -1.04 -5.01 8.61
CA LEU A 121 0.16 -5.10 9.42
C LEU A 121 0.37 -3.85 10.24
N ALA A 122 0.03 -2.69 9.69
CA ALA A 122 0.24 -1.42 10.37
C ALA A 122 -0.63 -0.34 9.75
N ARG A 123 -0.96 0.62 10.58
CA ARG A 123 -1.60 1.88 10.19
C ARG A 123 -0.78 2.97 10.86
N ILE A 124 -0.06 3.72 10.07
CA ILE A 124 0.92 4.70 10.57
C ILE A 124 0.34 6.10 10.39
N PRO A 125 0.28 6.89 11.46
CA PRO A 125 -0.25 8.25 11.37
C PRO A 125 0.60 9.12 10.46
N ALA A 126 -0.03 10.13 9.88
CA ALA A 126 0.67 11.12 9.10
C ALA A 126 1.63 11.91 9.99
N VAL A 127 2.76 12.28 9.41
CA VAL A 127 3.71 13.14 10.12
C VAL A 127 3.08 14.54 10.24
N PRO A 128 3.02 15.11 11.45
CA PRO A 128 2.47 16.46 11.61
C PRO A 128 3.32 17.48 10.85
N THR A 129 2.67 18.43 10.20
CA THR A 129 3.38 19.54 9.59
C THR A 129 3.73 20.56 10.68
N PRO A 130 4.72 21.42 10.46
CA PRO A 130 5.04 22.47 11.44
C PRO A 130 3.86 23.34 11.82
N LEU A 131 2.90 23.52 10.89
CA LEU A 131 1.71 24.33 11.15
C LEU A 131 0.72 23.64 12.08
N GLN A 132 0.82 22.35 12.25
CA GLN A 132 -0.05 21.56 13.15
C GLN A 132 0.49 21.52 14.56
N ILE A 133 1.72 21.99 14.77
CA ILE A 133 2.34 22.01 16.08
C ILE A 133 2.06 23.34 16.71
N ASN A 134 1.31 23.34 17.80
CA ASN A 134 0.94 24.55 18.48
C ASN A 134 2.02 24.91 19.53
N CYS A 135 2.86 25.87 19.17
CA CYS A 135 3.97 26.25 20.04
C CYS A 135 3.59 27.00 21.29
N THR A 136 2.32 27.40 21.42
CA THR A 136 1.88 27.98 22.69
C THR A 136 1.83 26.90 23.78
N GLU A 137 1.79 25.65 23.36
CA GLU A 137 1.93 24.53 24.27
C GLU A 137 3.39 24.13 24.27
N ALA A 138 4.19 24.85 25.03
CA ALA A 138 5.64 24.73 25.00
C ALA A 138 6.18 23.30 25.14
N LYS A 139 5.48 22.46 25.85
CA LYS A 139 5.87 21.07 26.02
C LYS A 139 5.78 20.26 24.73
N ILE A 140 5.07 20.73 23.73
CA ILE A 140 4.95 20.07 22.45
C ILE A 140 6.04 20.54 21.50
N CYS A 141 6.48 21.76 21.65
CA CYS A 141 7.49 22.34 20.77
C CYS A 141 8.93 21.95 21.12
N ASN A 142 9.11 21.24 22.19
CA ASN A 142 10.47 20.84 22.64
C ASN A 142 10.89 19.51 22.03
#